data_8439160b770c079912fbb9211182a314
#
_entry.id   8439160b770c079912fbb9211182a314
#
_cell.length_a   1.000
_cell.length_b   1.000
_cell.length_c   1.000
_cell.angle_alpha   90.00
_cell.angle_beta   90.00
_cell.angle_gamma   90.00
#
_symmetry.space_group_name_H-M   'P 1'
#
loop_
_entity.id
_entity.type
_entity.pdbx_description
1 polymer ?
#
loop_
_entity_poly.entity_id
_entity_poly.type
_entity_poly.pdbx_seq_one_letter_code
_entity_poly.pdbx_strand_id
1 'polypeptide(L)'
;FGLVALVVAGTVGLRVWRNVRQGYPQVAELGRVEGIPALEAGDFDRAHQLLAPAKQAVDALGGQVEDADRIRQAADEAALYVNLAGQGLEDMLDEAARASTPREWAGRFNDRYKGRGVLFDTKIQATPADPAGRYKVEYVVLPTEDAGSFRAGGARPERSAEVDLRGFELFDLAGPKAGDHVVFGARLAALEYDSEARGWVVRLEPKSGLFVQFHKALDALGWPESDQSVVPEAGAEP
;
A
#
# COMPACT_ATOMS: atom_id res chain seq x y z
N PHE A 1 8.72 -25.55 46.45
CA PHE A 1 8.81 -24.12 46.07
C PHE A 1 8.56 -23.88 44.57
N GLY A 2 8.98 -24.78 43.66
CA GLY A 2 8.79 -24.61 42.19
C GLY A 2 7.34 -24.58 41.74
N LEU A 3 6.46 -25.37 42.32
CA LEU A 3 5.06 -25.49 41.92
C LEU A 3 4.23 -24.22 42.25
N VAL A 4 4.51 -23.59 43.39
CA VAL A 4 3.87 -22.36 43.82
C VAL A 4 4.30 -21.18 42.91
N ALA A 5 5.56 -21.11 42.50
CA ALA A 5 6.06 -20.09 41.60
C ALA A 5 5.40 -20.19 40.20
N LEU A 6 5.17 -21.41 39.71
CA LEU A 6 4.51 -21.68 38.43
C LEU A 6 3.03 -21.25 38.44
N VAL A 7 2.31 -21.52 39.55
CA VAL A 7 0.91 -21.12 39.72
C VAL A 7 0.78 -19.58 39.82
N VAL A 8 1.67 -18.93 40.54
CA VAL A 8 1.68 -17.45 40.65
C VAL A 8 1.98 -16.81 39.30
N ALA A 9 3.00 -17.29 38.57
CA ALA A 9 3.34 -16.79 37.23
C ALA A 9 2.16 -17.00 36.26
N GLY A 10 1.49 -18.16 36.29
CA GLY A 10 0.32 -18.46 35.49
C GLY A 10 -0.87 -17.55 35.79
N THR A 11 -1.15 -17.29 37.06
CA THR A 11 -2.29 -16.41 37.47
C THR A 11 -2.04 -14.94 37.15
N VAL A 12 -0.79 -14.46 37.28
CA VAL A 12 -0.41 -13.09 36.88
C VAL A 12 -0.48 -12.95 35.37
N GLY A 13 0.06 -13.92 34.63
CA GLY A 13 -0.02 -13.94 33.17
C GLY A 13 -1.46 -13.91 32.64
N LEU A 14 -2.36 -14.72 33.23
CA LEU A 14 -3.79 -14.76 32.88
C LEU A 14 -4.51 -13.43 33.21
N ARG A 15 -4.18 -12.78 34.32
CA ARG A 15 -4.76 -11.48 34.67
C ARG A 15 -4.31 -10.38 33.72
N VAL A 16 -3.03 -10.31 33.42
CA VAL A 16 -2.49 -9.34 32.47
C VAL A 16 -3.14 -9.57 31.09
N TRP A 17 -3.20 -10.80 30.62
CA TRP A 17 -3.82 -11.14 29.35
C TRP A 17 -5.31 -10.80 29.29
N ARG A 18 -6.06 -11.03 30.38
CA ARG A 18 -7.48 -10.63 30.46
C ARG A 18 -7.65 -9.12 30.44
N ASN A 19 -6.83 -8.37 31.19
CA ASN A 19 -6.92 -6.91 31.22
C ASN A 19 -6.60 -6.29 29.87
N VAL A 20 -5.60 -6.82 29.15
CA VAL A 20 -5.26 -6.36 27.81
C VAL A 20 -6.41 -6.64 26.84
N ARG A 21 -7.04 -7.83 26.89
CA ARG A 21 -8.19 -8.14 26.04
C ARG A 21 -9.44 -7.29 26.33
N GLN A 22 -9.62 -6.84 27.55
CA GLN A 22 -10.77 -5.98 27.90
C GLN A 22 -10.66 -4.57 27.27
N GLY A 23 -9.45 -4.11 26.94
CA GLY A 23 -9.22 -2.82 26.26
C GLY A 23 -9.39 -2.88 24.74
N TYR A 24 -9.30 -4.05 24.11
CA TYR A 24 -9.33 -4.17 22.64
C TYR A 24 -10.62 -3.64 21.98
N PRO A 25 -11.85 -3.88 22.51
CA PRO A 25 -13.04 -3.31 21.91
C PRO A 25 -13.03 -1.79 21.88
N GLN A 26 -12.51 -1.15 22.93
CA GLN A 26 -12.41 0.31 23.02
C GLN A 26 -11.36 0.86 22.03
N VAL A 27 -10.25 0.14 21.86
CA VAL A 27 -9.20 0.53 20.90
C VAL A 27 -9.70 0.39 19.46
N ALA A 28 -10.42 -0.69 19.15
CA ALA A 28 -11.03 -0.88 17.84
C ALA A 28 -12.06 0.21 17.55
N GLU A 29 -12.92 0.52 18.55
CA GLU A 29 -13.93 1.58 18.42
C GLU A 29 -13.28 2.97 18.22
N LEU A 30 -12.19 3.28 18.94
CA LEU A 30 -11.47 4.53 18.75
C LEU A 30 -10.90 4.65 17.33
N GLY A 31 -10.34 3.56 16.79
CA GLY A 31 -9.89 3.51 15.40
C GLY A 31 -11.03 3.76 14.41
N ARG A 32 -12.21 3.17 14.66
CA ARG A 32 -13.39 3.35 13.83
C ARG A 32 -13.91 4.78 13.86
N VAL A 33 -14.05 5.37 15.05
CA VAL A 33 -14.75 6.65 15.26
C VAL A 33 -13.83 7.86 15.03
N GLU A 34 -12.55 7.75 15.33
CA GLU A 34 -11.60 8.85 15.16
C GLU A 34 -10.54 8.57 14.09
N GLY A 35 -10.07 7.33 13.99
CA GLY A 35 -8.98 6.97 13.05
C GLY A 35 -9.42 7.04 11.59
N ILE A 36 -10.59 6.50 11.25
CA ILE A 36 -11.12 6.57 9.87
C ILE A 36 -11.42 8.01 9.46
N PRO A 37 -12.12 8.84 10.25
CA PRO A 37 -12.28 10.25 9.91
C PRO A 37 -10.98 11.02 9.77
N ALA A 38 -9.96 10.72 10.59
CA ALA A 38 -8.65 11.35 10.43
C ALA A 38 -7.99 10.98 9.10
N LEU A 39 -8.11 9.71 8.67
CA LEU A 39 -7.66 9.26 7.36
C LEU A 39 -8.37 10.00 6.22
N GLU A 40 -9.70 10.08 6.26
CA GLU A 40 -10.52 10.77 5.27
C GLU A 40 -10.25 12.29 5.24
N ALA A 41 -9.80 12.87 6.35
CA ALA A 41 -9.43 14.28 6.45
C ALA A 41 -7.98 14.55 6.00
N GLY A 42 -7.19 13.53 5.67
CA GLY A 42 -5.77 13.67 5.29
C GLY A 42 -4.81 13.83 6.44
N ASP A 43 -5.26 13.65 7.69
CA ASP A 43 -4.37 13.63 8.88
C ASP A 43 -3.79 12.21 9.03
N PHE A 44 -2.86 11.87 8.13
CA PHE A 44 -2.34 10.51 8.00
C PHE A 44 -1.55 10.05 9.22
N ASP A 45 -0.80 10.95 9.86
CA ASP A 45 -0.05 10.63 11.07
C ASP A 45 -0.98 10.25 12.22
N ARG A 46 -2.01 11.05 12.46
CA ARG A 46 -3.04 10.76 13.46
C ARG A 46 -3.82 9.50 13.11
N ALA A 47 -4.22 9.35 11.86
CA ALA A 47 -4.90 8.15 11.37
C ALA A 47 -4.08 6.90 11.66
N HIS A 48 -2.80 6.91 11.31
CA HIS A 48 -1.90 5.76 11.56
C HIS A 48 -1.74 5.47 13.06
N GLN A 49 -1.58 6.50 13.91
CA GLN A 49 -1.46 6.33 15.35
C GLN A 49 -2.70 5.68 15.97
N LEU A 50 -3.89 5.96 15.45
CA LEU A 50 -5.16 5.41 15.95
C LEU A 50 -5.51 4.05 15.30
N LEU A 51 -5.26 3.90 14.01
CA LEU A 51 -5.68 2.74 13.25
C LEU A 51 -4.73 1.54 13.40
N ALA A 52 -3.43 1.76 13.55
CA ALA A 52 -2.48 0.65 13.73
C ALA A 52 -2.76 -0.18 14.98
N PRO A 53 -2.97 0.40 16.19
CA PRO A 53 -3.40 -0.37 17.35
C PRO A 53 -4.83 -0.92 17.21
N ALA A 54 -5.73 -0.22 16.51
CA ALA A 54 -7.08 -0.70 16.27
C ALA A 54 -7.09 -1.98 15.42
N LYS A 55 -6.29 -2.06 14.35
CA LYS A 55 -6.09 -3.27 13.56
C LYS A 55 -5.60 -4.44 14.41
N GLN A 56 -4.60 -4.21 15.28
CA GLN A 56 -4.11 -5.24 16.19
C GLN A 56 -5.21 -5.73 17.15
N ALA A 57 -6.05 -4.80 17.65
CA ALA A 57 -7.18 -5.14 18.52
C ALA A 57 -8.24 -5.97 17.77
N VAL A 58 -8.59 -5.60 16.54
CA VAL A 58 -9.48 -6.34 15.64
C VAL A 58 -8.98 -7.77 15.43
N ASP A 59 -7.69 -7.93 15.12
CA ASP A 59 -7.08 -9.24 14.88
C ASP A 59 -7.06 -10.09 16.15
N ALA A 60 -6.76 -9.49 17.30
CA ALA A 60 -6.79 -10.17 18.60
C ALA A 60 -8.20 -10.61 19.03
N LEU A 61 -9.23 -9.93 18.55
CA LEU A 61 -10.66 -10.27 18.75
C LEU A 61 -11.20 -11.23 17.69
N GLY A 62 -10.35 -11.68 16.75
CA GLY A 62 -10.75 -12.59 15.68
C GLY A 62 -11.70 -11.97 14.67
N GLY A 63 -11.66 -10.63 14.50
CA GLY A 63 -12.53 -9.91 13.60
C GLY A 63 -13.98 -9.73 14.09
N GLN A 64 -14.29 -10.11 15.33
CA GLN A 64 -15.65 -10.04 15.91
C GLN A 64 -15.97 -8.63 16.45
N VAL A 65 -15.72 -7.62 15.64
CA VAL A 65 -16.04 -6.21 15.94
C VAL A 65 -16.73 -5.59 14.72
N GLU A 66 -17.53 -4.56 14.97
CA GLU A 66 -18.17 -3.80 13.91
C GLU A 66 -17.11 -3.20 12.97
N ASP A 67 -17.34 -3.25 11.67
CA ASP A 67 -16.47 -2.71 10.63
C ASP A 67 -15.02 -3.25 10.66
N ALA A 68 -14.80 -4.49 11.12
CA ALA A 68 -13.48 -5.09 11.27
C ALA A 68 -12.62 -4.95 10.01
N ASP A 69 -13.16 -5.27 8.83
CA ASP A 69 -12.42 -5.22 7.57
C ASP A 69 -12.16 -3.78 7.12
N ARG A 70 -13.10 -2.87 7.38
CA ARG A 70 -12.92 -1.45 7.12
C ARG A 70 -11.81 -0.84 7.98
N ILE A 71 -11.73 -1.24 9.27
CA ILE A 71 -10.63 -0.81 10.15
C ILE A 71 -9.28 -1.35 9.66
N ARG A 72 -9.21 -2.62 9.23
CA ARG A 72 -7.99 -3.20 8.66
C ARG A 72 -7.55 -2.45 7.42
N GLN A 73 -8.47 -2.24 6.49
CA GLN A 73 -8.22 -1.50 5.24
C GLN A 73 -7.72 -0.08 5.53
N ALA A 74 -8.42 0.65 6.39
CA ALA A 74 -8.03 2.01 6.78
C ALA A 74 -6.64 2.06 7.44
N ALA A 75 -6.30 1.07 8.27
CA ALA A 75 -4.99 0.98 8.90
C ALA A 75 -3.87 0.72 7.88
N ASP A 76 -4.13 -0.12 6.88
CA ASP A 76 -3.16 -0.41 5.82
C ASP A 76 -2.95 0.79 4.90
N GLU A 77 -4.02 1.50 4.54
CA GLU A 77 -3.92 2.75 3.78
C GLU A 77 -3.20 3.85 4.58
N ALA A 78 -3.53 4.04 5.85
CA ALA A 78 -2.82 5.00 6.70
C ALA A 78 -1.32 4.68 6.81
N ALA A 79 -0.98 3.39 6.97
CA ALA A 79 0.42 2.95 7.00
C ALA A 79 1.16 3.16 5.68
N LEU A 80 0.45 3.08 4.55
CA LEU A 80 1.00 3.41 3.24
C LEU A 80 1.25 4.91 3.12
N TYR A 81 0.24 5.74 3.45
CA TYR A 81 0.30 7.20 3.27
C TYR A 81 1.37 7.88 4.13
N VAL A 82 1.58 7.48 5.38
CA VAL A 82 2.66 8.02 6.22
C VAL A 82 4.05 7.63 5.73
N ASN A 83 4.15 6.61 4.87
CA ASN A 83 5.41 6.11 4.34
C ASN A 83 5.57 6.36 2.84
N LEU A 84 4.76 7.23 2.24
CA LEU A 84 4.90 7.54 0.82
C LEU A 84 6.32 8.05 0.49
N ALA A 85 6.79 7.69 -0.69
CA ALA A 85 7.98 8.30 -1.24
C ALA A 85 7.72 9.80 -1.46
N GLY A 86 8.61 10.64 -0.95
CA GLY A 86 8.49 12.10 -1.08
C GLY A 86 8.85 12.64 -2.48
N GLN A 87 9.21 11.75 -3.40
CA GLN A 87 9.65 12.08 -4.76
C GLN A 87 8.92 11.20 -5.76
N GLY A 88 8.62 11.76 -6.93
CA GLY A 88 7.96 11.05 -8.01
C GLY A 88 8.88 10.06 -8.73
N LEU A 89 8.28 9.21 -9.58
CA LEU A 89 9.04 8.25 -10.37
C LEU A 89 10.03 8.94 -11.32
N GLU A 90 9.66 10.08 -11.88
CA GLU A 90 10.54 10.85 -12.76
C GLU A 90 11.79 11.33 -12.04
N ASP A 91 11.66 11.84 -10.82
CA ASP A 91 12.80 12.25 -10.00
C ASP A 91 13.69 11.06 -9.67
N MET A 92 13.11 9.90 -9.35
CA MET A 92 13.87 8.67 -9.11
C MET A 92 14.61 8.22 -10.38
N LEU A 93 13.99 8.28 -11.55
CA LEU A 93 14.61 7.96 -12.83
C LEU A 93 15.73 8.94 -13.17
N ASP A 94 15.56 10.21 -12.86
CA ASP A 94 16.58 11.23 -13.02
C ASP A 94 17.77 11.02 -12.09
N GLU A 95 17.54 10.67 -10.83
CA GLU A 95 18.60 10.29 -9.91
C GLU A 95 19.34 9.03 -10.38
N ALA A 96 18.59 8.03 -10.85
CA ALA A 96 19.16 6.82 -11.40
C ALA A 96 20.05 7.08 -12.62
N ALA A 97 19.60 7.95 -13.52
CA ALA A 97 20.38 8.34 -14.72
C ALA A 97 21.64 9.14 -14.41
N ARG A 98 21.67 9.85 -13.27
CA ARG A 98 22.86 10.59 -12.79
C ARG A 98 23.85 9.72 -12.03
N ALA A 99 23.47 8.51 -11.64
CA ALA A 99 24.38 7.62 -10.94
C ALA A 99 25.48 7.12 -11.88
N SER A 100 26.72 7.13 -11.40
CA SER A 100 27.88 6.75 -12.22
C SER A 100 27.93 5.24 -12.49
N THR A 101 27.30 4.44 -11.63
CA THR A 101 27.24 2.98 -11.76
C THR A 101 25.91 2.43 -11.24
N PRO A 102 25.46 1.27 -11.74
CA PRO A 102 24.28 0.59 -11.21
C PRO A 102 24.38 0.29 -9.71
N ARG A 103 25.59 0.01 -9.22
CA ARG A 103 25.81 -0.26 -7.79
C ARG A 103 25.61 0.97 -6.92
N GLU A 104 26.05 2.12 -7.39
CA GLU A 104 25.84 3.41 -6.71
C GLU A 104 24.35 3.72 -6.64
N TRP A 105 23.63 3.54 -7.76
CA TRP A 105 22.19 3.71 -7.78
C TRP A 105 21.48 2.76 -6.79
N ALA A 106 21.80 1.48 -6.82
CA ALA A 106 21.21 0.50 -5.92
C ALA A 106 21.42 0.87 -4.43
N GLY A 107 22.60 1.40 -4.07
CA GLY A 107 22.86 1.93 -2.74
C GLY A 107 21.93 3.09 -2.38
N ARG A 108 21.86 4.12 -3.23
CA ARG A 108 20.98 5.28 -3.03
C ARG A 108 19.52 4.89 -2.95
N PHE A 109 19.08 3.97 -3.83
CA PHE A 109 17.70 3.47 -3.82
C PHE A 109 17.37 2.76 -2.51
N ASN A 110 18.24 1.87 -2.04
CA ASN A 110 18.04 1.16 -0.78
C ASN A 110 17.94 2.10 0.43
N ASP A 111 18.72 3.18 0.43
CA ASP A 111 18.75 4.12 1.54
C ASP A 111 17.54 5.06 1.58
N ARG A 112 16.97 5.41 0.42
CA ARG A 112 15.94 6.45 0.31
C ARG A 112 14.55 5.94 -0.02
N TYR A 113 14.44 4.93 -0.89
CA TYR A 113 13.19 4.56 -1.54
C TYR A 113 12.69 3.18 -1.20
N LYS A 114 13.59 2.24 -0.91
CA LYS A 114 13.20 0.86 -0.60
C LYS A 114 12.26 0.81 0.61
N GLY A 115 11.14 0.11 0.48
CA GLY A 115 10.10 0.00 1.49
C GLY A 115 9.20 1.24 1.59
N ARG A 116 9.47 2.31 0.82
CA ARG A 116 8.56 3.45 0.74
C ARG A 116 7.33 3.11 -0.06
N GLY A 117 6.21 3.70 0.33
CA GLY A 117 4.94 3.57 -0.35
C GLY A 117 4.91 4.33 -1.66
N VAL A 118 4.19 3.79 -2.62
CA VAL A 118 3.85 4.43 -3.89
C VAL A 118 2.40 4.16 -4.22
N LEU A 119 1.76 5.08 -4.92
CA LEU A 119 0.40 4.97 -5.41
C LEU A 119 0.42 4.85 -6.92
N PHE A 120 -0.43 3.99 -7.43
CA PHE A 120 -0.65 3.79 -8.85
C PHE A 120 -2.11 4.06 -9.17
N ASP A 121 -2.35 4.92 -10.13
CA ASP A 121 -3.64 5.15 -10.77
C ASP A 121 -3.49 4.68 -12.21
N THR A 122 -4.07 3.55 -12.56
CA THR A 122 -3.71 2.87 -13.78
C THR A 122 -4.86 2.10 -14.41
N LYS A 123 -4.80 1.97 -15.74
CA LYS A 123 -5.69 1.10 -16.49
C LYS A 123 -4.97 -0.20 -16.86
N ILE A 124 -5.59 -1.32 -16.57
CA ILE A 124 -5.07 -2.63 -16.92
C ILE A 124 -5.17 -2.82 -18.45
N GLN A 125 -4.04 -2.90 -19.13
CA GLN A 125 -4.00 -3.08 -20.59
C GLN A 125 -4.15 -4.54 -21.01
N ALA A 126 -3.58 -5.46 -20.26
CA ALA A 126 -3.66 -6.88 -20.53
C ALA A 126 -3.62 -7.69 -19.24
N THR A 127 -4.48 -8.71 -19.17
CA THR A 127 -4.39 -9.76 -18.15
C THR A 127 -3.34 -10.78 -18.57
N PRO A 128 -2.77 -11.56 -17.63
CA PRO A 128 -1.77 -12.56 -17.98
C PRO A 128 -2.38 -13.69 -18.81
N ALA A 129 -2.33 -13.55 -20.11
CA ALA A 129 -2.50 -14.67 -21.04
C ALA A 129 -1.21 -15.52 -21.09
N ASP A 130 -0.14 -15.04 -20.48
CA ASP A 130 1.19 -15.63 -20.44
C ASP A 130 1.40 -16.32 -19.09
N PRO A 131 1.93 -17.56 -19.06
CA PRO A 131 2.34 -18.25 -17.83
C PRO A 131 3.29 -17.44 -16.93
N ALA A 132 3.92 -16.38 -17.46
CA ALA A 132 4.75 -15.46 -16.68
C ALA A 132 3.97 -14.45 -15.81
N GLY A 133 2.63 -14.39 -15.93
CA GLY A 133 1.78 -13.61 -15.01
C GLY A 133 2.05 -12.11 -15.01
N ARG A 134 2.35 -11.49 -16.16
CA ARG A 134 2.65 -10.06 -16.24
C ARG A 134 1.40 -9.26 -16.57
N TYR A 135 0.91 -8.49 -15.62
CA TYR A 135 -0.04 -7.43 -15.91
C TYR A 135 0.68 -6.28 -16.62
N LYS A 136 0.11 -5.78 -17.72
CA LYS A 136 0.55 -4.54 -18.34
C LYS A 136 -0.31 -3.42 -17.81
N VAL A 137 0.33 -2.46 -17.18
CA VAL A 137 -0.30 -1.22 -16.69
C VAL A 137 0.09 -0.05 -17.59
N GLU A 138 -0.88 0.82 -17.85
CA GLU A 138 -0.67 1.93 -18.79
C GLU A 138 0.03 3.10 -18.13
N TYR A 139 -0.11 3.26 -16.82
CA TYR A 139 0.35 4.45 -16.12
C TYR A 139 0.85 4.17 -14.70
N VAL A 140 1.94 4.81 -14.34
CA VAL A 140 2.46 4.85 -12.98
C VAL A 140 2.49 6.32 -12.57
N VAL A 141 1.70 6.69 -11.57
CA VAL A 141 1.74 8.03 -10.98
C VAL A 141 2.24 7.90 -9.56
N LEU A 142 3.36 8.54 -9.28
CA LEU A 142 3.83 8.72 -7.92
C LEU A 142 3.38 10.11 -7.44
N PRO A 143 3.14 10.31 -6.12
CA PRO A 143 2.75 11.62 -5.63
C PRO A 143 3.85 12.63 -5.98
N THR A 144 3.51 13.59 -6.82
CA THR A 144 4.33 14.76 -7.14
C THR A 144 3.51 16.01 -6.88
N GLU A 145 4.15 17.10 -6.53
CA GLU A 145 3.49 18.42 -6.38
C GLU A 145 2.78 18.86 -7.68
N ASP A 146 3.14 18.25 -8.83
CA ASP A 146 2.61 18.54 -10.16
C ASP A 146 1.65 17.46 -10.71
N ALA A 147 0.99 16.67 -9.87
CA ALA A 147 0.07 15.59 -10.31
C ALA A 147 -1.03 16.07 -11.29
N GLY A 148 -1.32 17.39 -11.33
CA GLY A 148 -2.26 17.99 -12.28
C GLY A 148 -1.78 18.07 -13.73
N SER A 149 -0.49 17.96 -14.01
CA SER A 149 0.08 18.13 -15.36
C SER A 149 0.05 16.86 -16.22
N PHE A 150 -0.07 15.68 -15.61
CA PHE A 150 -0.02 14.38 -16.29
C PHE A 150 -1.33 13.97 -17.00
N ARG A 151 -2.45 14.62 -16.71
CA ARG A 151 -3.77 14.28 -17.28
C ARG A 151 -4.02 14.75 -18.72
N ALA A 152 -3.16 15.57 -19.27
CA ALA A 152 -3.38 16.15 -20.60
C ALA A 152 -2.59 15.40 -21.68
N GLY A 153 -2.88 14.13 -21.97
CA GLY A 153 -2.48 13.46 -23.23
C GLY A 153 -1.09 13.81 -23.81
N GLY A 154 -0.18 14.24 -22.98
CA GLY A 154 1.16 14.66 -23.35
C GLY A 154 1.98 13.47 -23.80
N ALA A 155 2.87 13.69 -24.76
CA ALA A 155 3.82 12.72 -25.26
C ALA A 155 4.48 11.97 -24.10
N ARG A 156 4.60 10.62 -24.24
CA ARG A 156 5.34 9.77 -23.30
C ARG A 156 6.63 10.47 -22.91
N PRO A 157 6.93 10.69 -21.63
CA PRO A 157 8.24 11.22 -21.25
C PRO A 157 9.30 10.28 -21.81
N GLU A 158 10.41 10.82 -22.25
CA GLU A 158 11.56 10.05 -22.80
C GLU A 158 12.07 8.99 -21.79
N ARG A 159 11.63 9.08 -20.54
CA ARG A 159 11.96 8.16 -19.44
C ARG A 159 10.68 7.59 -18.85
N SER A 160 10.38 6.38 -19.25
CA SER A 160 9.28 5.58 -18.66
C SER A 160 9.87 4.36 -17.97
N ALA A 161 9.19 3.90 -16.92
CA ALA A 161 9.49 2.62 -16.28
C ALA A 161 8.31 1.68 -16.44
N GLU A 162 8.61 0.40 -16.61
CA GLU A 162 7.60 -0.66 -16.53
C GLU A 162 7.46 -1.11 -15.07
N VAL A 163 6.27 -1.55 -14.68
CA VAL A 163 6.04 -2.13 -13.36
C VAL A 163 6.05 -3.65 -13.49
N ASP A 164 6.93 -4.30 -12.74
CA ASP A 164 6.96 -5.77 -12.65
C ASP A 164 6.01 -6.23 -11.54
N LEU A 165 4.88 -6.77 -11.94
CA LEU A 165 3.82 -7.26 -11.04
C LEU A 165 3.87 -8.79 -10.88
N ARG A 166 4.96 -9.45 -11.26
CA ARG A 166 5.11 -10.90 -11.08
C ARG A 166 5.15 -11.25 -9.59
N GLY A 167 4.26 -12.17 -9.19
CA GLY A 167 4.11 -12.59 -7.80
C GLY A 167 3.56 -11.49 -6.89
N PHE A 168 2.89 -10.49 -7.46
CA PHE A 168 2.24 -9.44 -6.70
C PHE A 168 0.86 -9.93 -6.24
N GLU A 169 0.78 -10.42 -5.01
CA GLU A 169 -0.36 -11.16 -4.46
C GLU A 169 -1.70 -10.43 -4.61
N LEU A 170 -1.71 -9.10 -4.56
CA LEU A 170 -2.92 -8.30 -4.73
C LEU A 170 -3.64 -8.60 -6.04
N PHE A 171 -2.90 -8.66 -7.15
CA PHE A 171 -3.49 -8.92 -8.47
C PHE A 171 -3.76 -10.41 -8.71
N ASP A 172 -2.94 -11.28 -8.12
CA ASP A 172 -3.18 -12.72 -8.19
C ASP A 172 -4.49 -13.11 -7.49
N LEU A 173 -4.84 -12.41 -6.40
CA LEU A 173 -6.08 -12.65 -5.64
C LEU A 173 -7.30 -11.95 -6.25
N ALA A 174 -7.14 -10.73 -6.72
CA ALA A 174 -8.26 -9.92 -7.21
C ALA A 174 -8.61 -10.19 -8.68
N GLY A 175 -7.66 -10.67 -9.48
CA GLY A 175 -7.84 -11.00 -10.90
C GLY A 175 -8.37 -9.86 -11.76
N PRO A 176 -7.81 -8.62 -11.71
CA PRO A 176 -8.34 -7.51 -12.48
C PRO A 176 -8.32 -7.81 -13.97
N LYS A 177 -9.33 -7.30 -14.70
CA LYS A 177 -9.53 -7.56 -16.11
C LYS A 177 -8.91 -6.45 -16.97
N ALA A 178 -8.60 -6.80 -18.23
CA ALA A 178 -8.18 -5.78 -19.19
C ALA A 178 -9.28 -4.73 -19.38
N GLY A 179 -8.90 -3.48 -19.28
CA GLY A 179 -9.81 -2.33 -19.31
C GLY A 179 -10.20 -1.80 -17.94
N ASP A 180 -10.00 -2.57 -16.86
CA ASP A 180 -10.28 -2.10 -15.50
C ASP A 180 -9.35 -0.94 -15.15
N HIS A 181 -9.94 0.07 -14.51
CA HIS A 181 -9.21 1.18 -13.92
C HIS A 181 -9.07 0.93 -12.43
N VAL A 182 -7.83 0.86 -11.93
CA VAL A 182 -7.55 0.51 -10.55
C VAL A 182 -6.63 1.54 -9.89
N VAL A 183 -6.93 1.88 -8.66
CA VAL A 183 -6.05 2.66 -7.80
C VAL A 183 -5.54 1.74 -6.71
N PHE A 184 -4.23 1.55 -6.68
CA PHE A 184 -3.61 0.70 -5.68
C PHE A 184 -2.33 1.30 -5.13
N GLY A 185 -2.00 0.92 -3.92
CA GLY A 185 -0.76 1.25 -3.28
C GLY A 185 0.12 0.04 -3.09
N ALA A 186 1.44 0.26 -3.07
CA ALA A 186 2.43 -0.78 -2.80
C ALA A 186 3.72 -0.19 -2.25
N ARG A 187 4.63 -1.05 -1.78
CA ARG A 187 5.98 -0.63 -1.38
C ARG A 187 6.99 -0.95 -2.44
N LEU A 188 7.92 -0.02 -2.64
CA LEU A 188 9.02 -0.18 -3.58
C LEU A 188 10.01 -1.23 -3.08
N ALA A 189 10.33 -2.21 -3.94
CA ALA A 189 11.40 -3.19 -3.69
C ALA A 189 12.69 -2.82 -4.43
N ALA A 190 12.59 -2.42 -5.70
CA ALA A 190 13.71 -2.01 -6.53
C ALA A 190 13.26 -1.10 -7.69
N LEU A 191 14.21 -0.32 -8.22
CA LEU A 191 14.12 0.34 -9.51
C LEU A 191 15.42 0.06 -10.26
N GLU A 192 15.34 -0.79 -11.28
CA GLU A 192 16.49 -1.35 -11.98
C GLU A 192 16.40 -1.10 -13.48
N TYR A 193 17.56 -0.98 -14.13
CA TYR A 193 17.60 -0.97 -15.59
C TYR A 193 17.69 -2.40 -16.12
N ASP A 194 16.67 -2.81 -16.86
CA ASP A 194 16.65 -4.10 -17.55
C ASP A 194 17.28 -3.95 -18.93
N SER A 195 18.44 -4.59 -19.11
CA SER A 195 19.18 -4.54 -20.37
C SER A 195 18.51 -5.33 -21.50
N GLU A 196 17.69 -6.32 -21.20
CA GLU A 196 16.95 -7.12 -22.20
C GLU A 196 15.73 -6.34 -22.68
N ALA A 197 14.97 -5.75 -21.75
CA ALA A 197 13.84 -4.88 -22.07
C ALA A 197 14.26 -3.49 -22.54
N ARG A 198 15.54 -3.11 -22.38
CA ARG A 198 16.11 -1.78 -22.65
C ARG A 198 15.35 -0.65 -21.96
N GLY A 199 14.91 -0.89 -20.74
CA GLY A 199 14.06 0.03 -19.99
C GLY A 199 14.26 -0.07 -18.48
N TRP A 200 13.72 0.91 -17.77
CA TRP A 200 13.65 0.87 -16.32
C TRP A 200 12.47 0.00 -15.87
N VAL A 201 12.68 -0.75 -14.80
CA VAL A 201 11.66 -1.63 -14.23
C VAL A 201 11.53 -1.32 -12.74
N VAL A 202 10.31 -0.98 -12.32
CA VAL A 202 9.91 -0.86 -10.92
C VAL A 202 9.48 -2.24 -10.41
N ARG A 203 10.08 -2.68 -9.32
CA ARG A 203 9.66 -3.88 -8.59
C ARG A 203 8.99 -3.49 -7.30
N LEU A 204 7.89 -4.15 -7.00
CA LEU A 204 7.10 -3.96 -5.79
C LEU A 204 7.33 -5.10 -4.81
N GLU A 205 7.19 -4.83 -3.52
CA GLU A 205 7.18 -5.89 -2.51
C GLU A 205 5.92 -6.76 -2.68
N PRO A 206 6.05 -8.09 -2.81
CA PRO A 206 4.94 -8.96 -3.24
C PRO A 206 3.68 -8.88 -2.38
N LYS A 207 3.85 -8.67 -1.07
CA LYS A 207 2.76 -8.67 -0.06
C LYS A 207 2.35 -7.27 0.40
N SER A 208 2.84 -6.24 -0.24
CA SER A 208 2.60 -4.86 0.19
C SER A 208 1.42 -4.19 -0.50
N GLY A 209 0.83 -4.88 -1.49
CA GLY A 209 -0.23 -4.31 -2.30
C GLY A 209 -1.55 -4.16 -1.55
N LEU A 210 -2.24 -3.05 -1.79
CA LEU A 210 -3.61 -2.83 -1.35
C LEU A 210 -4.35 -1.96 -2.39
N PHE A 211 -5.63 -2.24 -2.60
CA PHE A 211 -6.50 -1.32 -3.35
C PHE A 211 -6.91 -0.16 -2.45
N VAL A 212 -6.89 1.04 -3.00
CA VAL A 212 -7.32 2.23 -2.26
C VAL A 212 -8.84 2.28 -2.24
N GLN A 213 -9.41 2.36 -1.04
CA GLN A 213 -10.86 2.44 -0.81
C GLN A 213 -11.29 3.78 -0.22
N PHE A 214 -10.39 4.49 0.46
CA PHE A 214 -10.68 5.78 1.07
C PHE A 214 -10.33 6.92 0.10
N HIS A 215 -11.18 7.11 -0.94
CA HIS A 215 -10.95 8.11 -1.99
C HIS A 215 -10.80 9.54 -1.46
N LYS A 216 -11.50 9.91 -0.39
CA LYS A 216 -11.32 11.22 0.26
C LYS A 216 -9.90 11.45 0.77
N ALA A 217 -9.19 10.38 1.17
CA ALA A 217 -7.80 10.48 1.56
C ALA A 217 -6.90 10.82 0.36
N LEU A 218 -7.25 10.36 -0.85
CA LEU A 218 -6.56 10.74 -2.08
C LEU A 218 -6.77 12.22 -2.42
N ASP A 219 -7.98 12.75 -2.21
CA ASP A 219 -8.26 14.16 -2.42
C ASP A 219 -7.37 15.05 -1.55
N ALA A 220 -7.15 14.64 -0.29
CA ALA A 220 -6.25 15.33 0.63
C ALA A 220 -4.77 15.30 0.19
N LEU A 221 -4.37 14.31 -0.61
CA LEU A 221 -3.07 14.24 -1.26
C LEU A 221 -3.01 15.08 -2.57
N GLY A 222 -4.09 15.78 -2.91
CA GLY A 222 -4.20 16.51 -4.19
C GLY A 222 -4.46 15.60 -5.39
N TRP A 223 -4.87 14.35 -5.14
CA TRP A 223 -5.23 13.40 -6.19
C TRP A 223 -6.68 13.63 -6.59
N PRO A 224 -6.95 14.09 -7.79
CA PRO A 224 -8.34 14.37 -8.19
C PRO A 224 -9.12 13.05 -8.31
N GLU A 225 -10.38 13.05 -7.80
CA GLU A 225 -11.29 11.92 -7.96
C GLU A 225 -11.30 11.42 -9.42
N SER A 226 -10.94 10.16 -9.62
CA SER A 226 -11.25 9.47 -10.86
C SER A 226 -12.65 8.87 -10.72
N ASP A 227 -13.61 9.39 -11.44
CA ASP A 227 -15.02 8.98 -11.45
C ASP A 227 -15.26 7.49 -11.81
N GLN A 228 -14.23 6.68 -11.99
CA GLN A 228 -14.32 5.35 -12.59
C GLN A 228 -13.42 4.27 -11.95
N SER A 229 -12.90 4.46 -10.75
CA SER A 229 -12.12 3.39 -10.13
C SER A 229 -13.03 2.23 -9.70
N VAL A 230 -12.88 1.09 -10.35
CA VAL A 230 -13.53 -0.15 -9.94
C VAL A 230 -12.61 -0.82 -8.91
N VAL A 231 -13.08 -0.94 -7.67
CA VAL A 231 -12.48 -1.89 -6.74
C VAL A 231 -12.97 -3.28 -7.16
N PRO A 232 -12.11 -4.19 -7.62
CA PRO A 232 -12.55 -5.54 -7.93
C PRO A 232 -13.14 -6.18 -6.67
N GLU A 233 -14.41 -6.59 -6.69
CA GLU A 233 -14.99 -7.35 -5.60
C GLU A 233 -14.22 -8.67 -5.47
N ALA A 234 -13.48 -8.81 -4.38
CA ALA A 234 -12.80 -10.06 -4.05
C ALA A 234 -13.87 -11.15 -3.83
N GLY A 235 -14.01 -12.07 -4.81
CA GLY A 235 -14.67 -13.33 -4.61
C GLY A 235 -16.19 -13.34 -4.65
N ALA A 236 -16.81 -12.86 -5.74
CA ALA A 236 -18.09 -13.45 -6.15
C ALA A 236 -17.78 -14.83 -6.74
N GLU A 237 -17.89 -15.88 -5.95
CA GLU A 237 -17.87 -17.26 -6.47
C GLU A 237 -18.99 -17.45 -7.50
N PRO A 238 -18.71 -18.22 -8.60
CA PRO A 238 -19.67 -18.53 -9.63
C PRO A 238 -20.79 -19.49 -9.16
#